data_aabda363a28ebfe1418844d7976f0da4
#
_entry.id   aabda363a28ebfe1418844d7976f0da4
#
_cell.length_a   1.000
_cell.length_b   1.000
_cell.length_c   1.000
_cell.angle_alpha   90.00
_cell.angle_beta   90.00
_cell.angle_gamma   90.00
#
_symmetry.space_group_name_H-M   'P 1'
#
loop_
_entity.id
_entity.type
_entity.pdbx_description
1 polymer ?
#
loop_
_entity_poly.entity_id
_entity_poly.type
_entity_poly.pdbx_seq_one_letter_code
_entity_poly.pdbx_strand_id
1 'polypeptide(L)'
;MAARKGFAAPLLVKDYILTSILYLIKNIDGIYFKGGTAINKIFLDHPRLSEDIDFTITKSEKEVQKEIQSVLEKNEFVESITEGKNVGGFLRMIVYYNLDSRKGEIFIDLNKRGKLVTPPENHAINHFYRNYIPEFSMKTVGKEEMVAEKVAATMGRNKPRDHYDTYNIIRAGACINLELVKKKCKSSGNEFSVMRMFKKAQTLKNRWDEDMAPLLAEPISFQEVIQTLAKHFKLKEAKEHAKSKKAVKQ
;
A
#
# COMPACT_ATOMS: atom_id res chain seq x y z
N MET A 1 9.01 6.84 22.06
CA MET A 1 9.61 6.76 20.72
C MET A 1 8.68 7.28 19.62
N ALA A 2 7.40 6.95 19.64
CA ALA A 2 6.41 7.41 18.65
C ALA A 2 6.24 8.94 18.62
N ALA A 3 6.22 9.61 19.77
CA ALA A 3 6.17 11.08 19.84
C ALA A 3 7.37 11.80 19.16
N ARG A 4 8.48 11.11 18.95
CA ARG A 4 9.66 11.67 18.24
C ARG A 4 9.55 11.68 16.72
N LYS A 5 8.54 10.99 16.14
CA LYS A 5 8.34 10.94 14.67
C LYS A 5 7.26 11.91 14.16
N GLY A 6 6.61 12.68 15.02
CA GLY A 6 5.65 13.71 14.61
C GLY A 6 4.28 13.21 14.13
N PHE A 7 4.02 11.90 14.17
CA PHE A 7 2.71 11.35 13.80
C PHE A 7 1.64 11.60 14.87
N ALA A 8 0.40 11.81 14.45
CA ALA A 8 -0.74 11.97 15.36
C ALA A 8 -0.98 10.70 16.21
N ALA A 9 -1.29 10.89 17.51
CA ALA A 9 -1.48 9.78 18.44
C ALA A 9 -2.54 8.75 18.00
N PRO A 10 -3.72 9.13 17.45
CA PRO A 10 -4.69 8.15 16.96
C PRO A 10 -4.15 7.26 15.84
N LEU A 11 -3.36 7.84 14.92
CA LEU A 11 -2.75 7.11 13.83
C LEU A 11 -1.67 6.13 14.32
N LEU A 12 -0.91 6.50 15.37
CA LEU A 12 0.07 5.62 16.00
C LEU A 12 -0.59 4.43 16.71
N VAL A 13 -1.73 4.65 17.37
CA VAL A 13 -2.51 3.55 17.96
C VAL A 13 -2.97 2.60 16.86
N LYS A 14 -3.50 3.13 15.77
CA LYS A 14 -3.93 2.34 14.63
C LYS A 14 -2.78 1.54 14.02
N ASP A 15 -1.60 2.15 13.85
CA ASP A 15 -0.40 1.47 13.34
C ASP A 15 0.13 0.39 14.32
N TYR A 16 0.01 0.62 15.65
CA TYR A 16 0.34 -0.38 16.66
C TYR A 16 -0.56 -1.61 16.55
N ILE A 17 -1.88 -1.42 16.48
CA ILE A 17 -2.86 -2.51 16.31
C ILE A 17 -2.61 -3.26 14.99
N LEU A 18 -2.42 -2.52 13.90
CA LEU A 18 -2.09 -3.09 12.59
C LEU A 18 -0.82 -3.95 12.67
N THR A 19 0.22 -3.47 13.33
CA THR A 19 1.49 -4.21 13.51
C THR A 19 1.29 -5.44 14.40
N SER A 20 0.47 -5.34 15.46
CA SER A 20 0.10 -6.47 16.31
C SER A 20 -0.62 -7.56 15.53
N ILE A 21 -1.59 -7.16 14.68
CA ILE A 21 -2.29 -8.10 13.79
C ILE A 21 -1.29 -8.81 12.88
N LEU A 22 -0.39 -8.09 12.18
CA LEU A 22 0.62 -8.69 11.32
C LEU A 22 1.49 -9.70 12.08
N TYR A 23 1.92 -9.35 13.30
CA TYR A 23 2.71 -10.24 14.15
C TYR A 23 1.96 -11.54 14.48
N LEU A 24 0.69 -11.45 14.84
CA LEU A 24 -0.12 -12.60 15.21
C LEU A 24 -0.35 -13.56 14.04
N ILE A 25 -0.59 -13.02 12.84
CA ILE A 25 -0.93 -13.83 11.66
C ILE A 25 0.28 -14.18 10.78
N LYS A 26 1.50 -13.80 11.13
CA LYS A 26 2.72 -13.97 10.31
C LYS A 26 3.01 -15.40 9.84
N ASN A 27 2.52 -16.40 10.58
CA ASN A 27 2.75 -17.80 10.30
C ASN A 27 1.62 -18.47 9.49
N ILE A 28 0.58 -17.75 9.13
CA ILE A 28 -0.50 -18.29 8.29
C ILE A 28 0.05 -18.50 6.88
N ASP A 29 -0.07 -19.73 6.40
CA ASP A 29 0.37 -20.06 5.04
C ASP A 29 -0.61 -19.62 3.97
N GLY A 30 -0.08 -19.31 2.79
CA GLY A 30 -0.88 -18.93 1.62
C GLY A 30 -1.33 -17.46 1.63
N ILE A 31 -0.83 -16.65 2.56
CA ILE A 31 -0.97 -15.18 2.55
C ILE A 31 0.36 -14.51 2.26
N TYR A 32 0.36 -13.50 1.42
CA TYR A 32 1.54 -12.75 1.01
C TYR A 32 1.28 -11.26 1.18
N PHE A 33 1.93 -10.67 2.17
CA PHE A 33 1.74 -9.27 2.53
C PHE A 33 2.19 -8.34 1.42
N LYS A 34 1.41 -7.30 1.14
CA LYS A 34 1.66 -6.35 0.07
C LYS A 34 1.06 -4.97 0.35
N GLY A 35 0.97 -4.16 -0.69
CA GLY A 35 0.30 -2.87 -0.64
C GLY A 35 1.16 -1.75 -0.07
N GLY A 36 0.50 -0.61 0.22
CA GLY A 36 1.18 0.56 0.75
C GLY A 36 1.81 0.33 2.11
N THR A 37 1.13 -0.42 2.97
CA THR A 37 1.60 -0.76 4.30
C THR A 37 2.88 -1.59 4.26
N ALA A 38 2.93 -2.61 3.38
CA ALA A 38 4.12 -3.44 3.19
C ALA A 38 5.31 -2.60 2.71
N ILE A 39 5.13 -1.79 1.66
CA ILE A 39 6.18 -0.92 1.12
C ILE A 39 6.73 0.02 2.20
N ASN A 40 5.86 0.67 2.96
CA ASN A 40 6.26 1.61 4.01
C ASN A 40 6.99 0.94 5.17
N LYS A 41 6.53 -0.24 5.62
CA LYS A 41 7.14 -0.96 6.75
C LYS A 41 8.41 -1.73 6.39
N ILE A 42 8.60 -2.09 5.12
CA ILE A 42 9.71 -2.96 4.71
C ILE A 42 10.83 -2.16 4.03
N PHE A 43 10.49 -1.22 3.14
CA PHE A 43 11.47 -0.62 2.24
C PHE A 43 11.69 0.88 2.42
N LEU A 44 10.74 1.61 3.03
CA LEU A 44 10.76 3.08 3.03
C LEU A 44 10.94 3.72 4.41
N ASP A 45 11.12 2.94 5.47
CA ASP A 45 11.26 3.44 6.86
C ASP A 45 10.16 4.43 7.27
N HIS A 46 8.91 4.11 6.94
CA HIS A 46 7.71 4.83 7.38
C HIS A 46 7.65 6.32 7.00
N PRO A 47 7.77 6.70 5.72
CA PRO A 47 7.58 8.09 5.31
C PRO A 47 6.13 8.56 5.55
N ARG A 48 5.19 7.63 5.64
CA ARG A 48 3.83 7.80 6.15
C ARG A 48 3.37 6.55 6.88
N LEU A 49 2.35 6.68 7.69
CA LEU A 49 1.64 5.51 8.22
C LEU A 49 0.50 5.07 7.29
N SER A 50 0.02 3.87 7.51
CA SER A 50 -1.03 3.23 6.71
C SER A 50 -2.13 2.71 7.61
N GLU A 51 -3.29 2.45 7.03
CA GLU A 51 -4.50 2.13 7.78
C GLU A 51 -5.06 0.75 7.44
N ASP A 52 -4.60 0.15 6.32
CA ASP A 52 -5.12 -1.09 5.76
C ASP A 52 -4.02 -2.16 5.68
N ILE A 53 -4.38 -3.42 5.76
CA ILE A 53 -3.51 -4.58 5.53
C ILE A 53 -3.96 -5.26 4.24
N ASP A 54 -3.07 -5.36 3.27
CA ASP A 54 -3.37 -6.00 1.97
C ASP A 54 -2.60 -7.32 1.84
N PHE A 55 -3.29 -8.39 1.43
CA PHE A 55 -2.68 -9.67 1.07
C PHE A 55 -3.05 -10.10 -0.36
N THR A 56 -2.07 -10.67 -1.07
CA THR A 56 -2.35 -11.65 -2.11
C THR A 56 -2.47 -13.02 -1.44
N ILE A 57 -3.49 -13.80 -1.81
CA ILE A 57 -3.71 -15.12 -1.22
C ILE A 57 -3.73 -16.22 -2.29
N THR A 58 -3.27 -17.42 -1.91
CA THR A 58 -3.27 -18.60 -2.79
C THR A 58 -4.31 -19.65 -2.40
N LYS A 59 -4.77 -19.61 -1.15
CA LYS A 59 -5.90 -20.43 -0.65
C LYS A 59 -7.25 -19.78 -0.97
N SER A 60 -8.36 -20.40 -0.57
CA SER A 60 -9.68 -19.78 -0.67
C SER A 60 -9.81 -18.63 0.34
N GLU A 61 -10.57 -17.59 0.00
CA GLU A 61 -10.78 -16.42 0.86
C GLU A 61 -11.42 -16.82 2.19
N LYS A 62 -12.34 -17.77 2.15
CA LYS A 62 -13.03 -18.28 3.35
C LYS A 62 -12.15 -19.10 4.27
N GLU A 63 -11.21 -19.87 3.71
CA GLU A 63 -10.22 -20.62 4.48
C GLU A 63 -9.28 -19.66 5.21
N VAL A 64 -8.69 -18.69 4.49
CA VAL A 64 -7.80 -17.67 5.07
C VAL A 64 -8.54 -16.82 6.09
N GLN A 65 -9.79 -16.43 5.81
CA GLN A 65 -10.64 -15.69 6.75
C GLN A 65 -10.77 -16.43 8.08
N LYS A 66 -11.11 -17.72 8.05
CA LYS A 66 -11.27 -18.55 9.26
C LYS A 66 -9.95 -18.68 10.04
N GLU A 67 -8.83 -18.89 9.35
CA GLU A 67 -7.52 -18.99 9.99
C GLU A 67 -7.15 -17.66 10.69
N ILE A 68 -7.30 -16.51 10.03
CA ILE A 68 -7.04 -15.19 10.60
C ILE A 68 -7.98 -14.95 11.80
N GLN A 69 -9.27 -15.23 11.64
CA GLN A 69 -10.27 -15.01 12.67
C GLN A 69 -9.97 -15.83 13.93
N SER A 70 -9.64 -17.12 13.78
CA SER A 70 -9.30 -18.00 14.90
C SER A 70 -8.08 -17.56 15.71
N VAL A 71 -7.14 -16.84 15.06
CA VAL A 71 -5.96 -16.28 15.73
C VAL A 71 -6.30 -14.97 16.43
N LEU A 72 -7.03 -14.09 15.76
CA LEU A 72 -7.29 -12.73 16.26
C LEU A 72 -8.32 -12.68 17.39
N GLU A 73 -9.37 -13.50 17.36
CA GLU A 73 -10.42 -13.53 18.39
C GLU A 73 -9.91 -13.90 19.80
N LYS A 74 -8.69 -14.44 19.90
CA LYS A 74 -8.04 -14.76 21.18
C LYS A 74 -7.37 -13.57 21.86
N ASN A 75 -7.37 -12.41 21.21
CA ASN A 75 -6.62 -11.24 21.69
C ASN A 75 -7.55 -10.19 22.27
N GLU A 76 -7.22 -9.71 23.46
CA GLU A 76 -8.03 -8.80 24.27
C GLU A 76 -8.35 -7.47 23.57
N PHE A 77 -7.49 -7.01 22.66
CA PHE A 77 -7.76 -5.77 21.93
C PHE A 77 -8.79 -5.93 20.81
N VAL A 78 -9.19 -7.15 20.42
CA VAL A 78 -10.19 -7.40 19.38
C VAL A 78 -11.58 -7.44 19.99
N GLU A 79 -12.42 -6.45 19.65
CA GLU A 79 -13.83 -6.42 20.08
C GLU A 79 -14.70 -7.34 19.20
N SER A 80 -14.52 -7.30 17.89
CA SER A 80 -15.26 -8.13 16.93
C SER A 80 -14.58 -8.14 15.56
N ILE A 81 -14.92 -9.14 14.76
CA ILE A 81 -14.47 -9.26 13.38
C ILE A 81 -15.70 -9.47 12.51
N THR A 82 -15.86 -8.64 11.48
CA THR A 82 -16.97 -8.75 10.53
C THR A 82 -16.47 -8.91 9.11
N GLU A 83 -17.34 -9.44 8.25
CA GLU A 83 -17.11 -9.47 6.82
C GLU A 83 -17.63 -8.18 6.20
N GLY A 84 -16.78 -7.47 5.48
CA GLY A 84 -17.15 -6.33 4.69
C GLY A 84 -17.46 -6.72 3.24
N LYS A 85 -16.75 -6.09 2.27
CA LYS A 85 -16.95 -6.37 0.84
C LYS A 85 -16.45 -7.77 0.49
N ASN A 86 -17.33 -8.57 -0.15
CA ASN A 86 -17.00 -9.90 -0.68
C ASN A 86 -17.46 -9.98 -2.14
N VAL A 87 -16.51 -9.98 -3.08
CA VAL A 87 -16.82 -9.98 -4.53
C VAL A 87 -15.77 -10.82 -5.25
N GLY A 88 -16.15 -12.00 -5.73
CA GLY A 88 -15.38 -12.91 -6.59
C GLY A 88 -13.87 -12.79 -6.50
N GLY A 89 -13.21 -13.51 -5.58
CA GLY A 89 -11.77 -13.47 -5.38
C GLY A 89 -11.23 -12.28 -4.57
N PHE A 90 -12.10 -11.47 -3.96
CA PHE A 90 -11.73 -10.41 -3.03
C PHE A 90 -12.65 -10.44 -1.80
N LEU A 91 -12.06 -10.47 -0.62
CA LEU A 91 -12.77 -10.40 0.65
C LEU A 91 -12.11 -9.37 1.56
N ARG A 92 -12.90 -8.45 2.12
CA ARG A 92 -12.48 -7.53 3.18
C ARG A 92 -12.98 -8.03 4.52
N MET A 93 -12.07 -8.20 5.47
CA MET A 93 -12.39 -8.35 6.88
C MET A 93 -12.27 -6.99 7.55
N ILE A 94 -13.14 -6.72 8.52
CA ILE A 94 -13.10 -5.52 9.37
C ILE A 94 -12.86 -5.99 10.79
N VAL A 95 -11.70 -5.65 11.35
CA VAL A 95 -11.32 -5.95 12.73
C VAL A 95 -11.59 -4.70 13.56
N TYR A 96 -12.62 -4.73 14.39
CA TYR A 96 -12.89 -3.69 15.38
C TYR A 96 -12.03 -3.92 16.61
N TYR A 97 -11.34 -2.87 17.04
CA TYR A 97 -10.45 -2.96 18.20
C TYR A 97 -10.79 -1.95 19.29
N ASN A 98 -10.42 -2.30 20.52
CA ASN A 98 -10.47 -1.43 21.68
C ASN A 98 -9.16 -1.60 22.47
N LEU A 99 -8.35 -0.56 22.52
CA LEU A 99 -7.11 -0.52 23.29
C LEU A 99 -7.17 0.66 24.26
N ASP A 100 -7.25 0.39 25.55
CA ASP A 100 -7.35 1.42 26.60
C ASP A 100 -8.44 2.47 26.29
N SER A 101 -9.65 2.01 25.95
CA SER A 101 -10.81 2.83 25.56
C SER A 101 -10.66 3.56 24.22
N ARG A 102 -9.60 3.32 23.47
CA ARG A 102 -9.40 3.85 22.11
C ARG A 102 -9.90 2.83 21.11
N LYS A 103 -11.06 3.14 20.52
CA LYS A 103 -11.73 2.29 19.56
C LYS A 103 -11.40 2.67 18.13
N GLY A 104 -11.44 1.67 17.24
CA GLY A 104 -11.26 1.89 15.82
C GLY A 104 -11.40 0.60 15.03
N GLU A 105 -11.04 0.66 13.76
CA GLU A 105 -11.11 -0.47 12.86
C GLU A 105 -9.85 -0.60 11.99
N ILE A 106 -9.50 -1.85 11.67
CA ILE A 106 -8.47 -2.21 10.68
C ILE A 106 -9.12 -3.03 9.58
N PHE A 107 -8.89 -2.63 8.33
CA PHE A 107 -9.28 -3.42 7.17
C PHE A 107 -8.18 -4.42 6.81
N ILE A 108 -8.57 -5.69 6.60
CA ILE A 108 -7.70 -6.74 6.06
C ILE A 108 -8.29 -7.16 4.72
N ASP A 109 -7.58 -6.87 3.64
CA ASP A 109 -7.99 -7.15 2.28
C ASP A 109 -7.31 -8.43 1.77
N LEU A 110 -8.11 -9.47 1.53
CA LEU A 110 -7.69 -10.75 0.98
C LEU A 110 -7.99 -10.77 -0.52
N ASN A 111 -6.95 -10.81 -1.35
CA ASN A 111 -7.10 -10.73 -2.80
C ASN A 111 -6.52 -11.95 -3.51
N LYS A 112 -7.39 -12.83 -4.02
CA LYS A 112 -7.04 -14.01 -4.82
C LYS A 112 -6.92 -13.72 -6.31
N ARG A 113 -7.45 -12.58 -6.78
CA ARG A 113 -7.35 -12.16 -8.19
C ARG A 113 -5.92 -11.80 -8.59
N GLY A 114 -5.12 -11.32 -7.65
CA GLY A 114 -3.73 -10.96 -7.86
C GLY A 114 -2.86 -12.19 -7.90
N LYS A 115 -2.44 -12.62 -9.10
CA LYS A 115 -1.43 -13.68 -9.22
C LYS A 115 -0.06 -13.13 -8.86
N LEU A 116 0.73 -13.91 -8.11
CA LEU A 116 2.15 -13.66 -7.93
C LEU A 116 2.85 -13.76 -9.29
N VAL A 117 3.56 -12.73 -9.69
CA VAL A 117 4.30 -12.68 -10.96
C VAL A 117 5.78 -12.99 -10.74
N THR A 118 6.27 -12.65 -9.54
CA THR A 118 7.61 -13.00 -9.07
C THR A 118 7.51 -13.99 -7.91
N PRO A 119 8.58 -14.75 -7.60
CA PRO A 119 8.62 -15.55 -6.38
C PRO A 119 8.34 -14.68 -5.14
N PRO A 120 7.59 -15.22 -4.16
CA PRO A 120 7.40 -14.55 -2.89
C PRO A 120 8.72 -14.43 -2.12
N GLU A 121 8.84 -13.41 -1.31
CA GLU A 121 10.01 -13.13 -0.49
C GLU A 121 9.62 -13.19 0.99
N ASN A 122 10.62 -13.22 1.88
CA ASN A 122 10.42 -13.10 3.32
C ASN A 122 11.13 -11.85 3.81
N HIS A 123 10.39 -10.90 4.40
CA HIS A 123 10.94 -9.62 4.85
C HIS A 123 10.67 -9.36 6.32
N ALA A 124 11.64 -8.76 7.00
CA ALA A 124 11.47 -8.18 8.31
C ALA A 124 10.48 -7.02 8.24
N ILE A 125 9.56 -6.96 9.20
CA ILE A 125 8.58 -5.89 9.33
C ILE A 125 9.11 -4.85 10.31
N ASN A 126 9.51 -3.69 9.79
CA ASN A 126 9.97 -2.59 10.62
C ASN A 126 8.79 -1.95 11.37
N HIS A 127 8.98 -1.66 12.66
CA HIS A 127 7.98 -1.01 13.49
C HIS A 127 8.60 -0.29 14.69
N PHE A 128 7.82 0.61 15.32
CA PHE A 128 8.28 1.44 16.44
C PHE A 128 8.08 0.79 17.82
N TYR A 129 7.50 -0.41 17.89
CA TYR A 129 6.89 -0.99 19.08
C TYR A 129 7.70 -2.15 19.67
N ARG A 130 9.04 -2.13 19.57
CA ARG A 130 9.93 -3.24 19.96
C ARG A 130 9.80 -3.67 21.42
N ASN A 131 9.33 -2.77 22.30
CA ASN A 131 9.09 -3.10 23.71
C ASN A 131 7.82 -3.94 23.94
N TYR A 132 6.93 -4.02 22.95
CA TYR A 132 5.63 -4.69 23.04
C TYR A 132 5.45 -5.79 22.00
N ILE A 133 6.04 -5.60 20.83
CA ILE A 133 5.96 -6.54 19.71
C ILE A 133 7.39 -6.94 19.37
N PRO A 134 7.75 -8.24 19.45
CA PRO A 134 9.07 -8.73 19.05
C PRO A 134 9.35 -8.44 17.57
N GLU A 135 10.62 -8.42 17.19
CA GLU A 135 11.01 -8.38 15.77
C GLU A 135 10.49 -9.64 15.06
N PHE A 136 9.96 -9.47 13.87
CA PHE A 136 9.42 -10.57 13.09
C PHE A 136 9.54 -10.33 11.60
N SER A 137 9.46 -11.43 10.86
CA SER A 137 9.38 -11.43 9.41
C SER A 137 8.12 -12.14 8.96
N MET A 138 7.67 -11.86 7.74
CA MET A 138 6.56 -12.58 7.14
C MET A 138 6.72 -12.70 5.62
N LYS A 139 5.98 -13.65 5.03
CA LYS A 139 5.94 -13.84 3.59
C LYS A 139 5.28 -12.65 2.91
N THR A 140 5.89 -12.16 1.84
CA THR A 140 5.43 -10.99 1.09
C THR A 140 5.37 -11.28 -0.40
N VAL A 141 4.65 -10.47 -1.13
CA VAL A 141 4.85 -10.34 -2.59
C VAL A 141 6.27 -9.84 -2.82
N GLY A 142 6.93 -10.28 -3.90
CA GLY A 142 8.30 -9.85 -4.22
C GLY A 142 8.44 -8.33 -4.32
N LYS A 143 9.58 -7.79 -3.88
CA LYS A 143 9.85 -6.34 -3.81
C LYS A 143 9.60 -5.63 -5.13
N GLU A 144 10.16 -6.14 -6.23
CA GLU A 144 9.98 -5.54 -7.56
C GLU A 144 8.50 -5.53 -7.97
N GLU A 145 7.76 -6.58 -7.62
CA GLU A 145 6.35 -6.68 -7.93
C GLU A 145 5.51 -5.69 -7.13
N MET A 146 5.79 -5.50 -5.83
CA MET A 146 5.13 -4.49 -5.01
C MET A 146 5.38 -3.08 -5.53
N VAL A 147 6.63 -2.77 -5.91
CA VAL A 147 7.00 -1.49 -6.54
C VAL A 147 6.23 -1.30 -7.84
N ALA A 148 6.19 -2.31 -8.70
CA ALA A 148 5.46 -2.24 -9.96
C ALA A 148 3.95 -2.06 -9.78
N GLU A 149 3.33 -2.73 -8.79
CA GLU A 149 1.92 -2.54 -8.45
C GLU A 149 1.64 -1.10 -7.99
N LYS A 150 2.55 -0.51 -7.20
CA LYS A 150 2.40 0.86 -6.72
C LYS A 150 2.50 1.87 -7.85
N VAL A 151 3.46 1.72 -8.75
CA VAL A 151 3.58 2.58 -9.95
C VAL A 151 2.36 2.41 -10.86
N ALA A 152 1.90 1.18 -11.11
CA ALA A 152 0.71 0.93 -11.92
C ALA A 152 -0.56 1.58 -11.32
N ALA A 153 -0.67 1.63 -9.99
CA ALA A 153 -1.80 2.25 -9.29
C ALA A 153 -1.93 3.76 -9.59
N THR A 154 -0.83 4.47 -9.83
CA THR A 154 -0.86 5.90 -10.19
C THR A 154 -1.60 6.17 -11.52
N MET A 155 -1.71 5.17 -12.39
CA MET A 155 -2.38 5.28 -13.69
C MET A 155 -3.85 4.87 -13.64
N GLY A 156 -4.20 3.94 -12.74
CA GLY A 156 -5.56 3.41 -12.61
C GLY A 156 -6.40 4.14 -11.57
N ARG A 157 -5.82 4.34 -10.39
CA ARG A 157 -6.48 4.98 -9.25
C ARG A 157 -6.08 6.46 -9.16
N ASN A 158 -7.02 7.30 -8.73
CA ASN A 158 -6.74 8.72 -8.51
C ASN A 158 -6.58 8.99 -7.01
N LYS A 159 -5.53 8.42 -6.39
CA LYS A 159 -5.28 8.56 -4.94
C LYS A 159 -3.93 9.24 -4.71
N PRO A 160 -3.86 10.33 -3.93
CA PRO A 160 -2.62 11.02 -3.55
C PRO A 160 -1.56 10.08 -2.99
N ARG A 161 -1.93 9.16 -2.12
CA ARG A 161 -1.01 8.19 -1.48
C ARG A 161 -0.27 7.28 -2.48
N ASP A 162 -0.84 6.98 -3.66
CA ASP A 162 -0.12 6.17 -4.66
C ASP A 162 1.02 6.98 -5.31
N HIS A 163 0.81 8.27 -5.54
CA HIS A 163 1.84 9.18 -6.05
C HIS A 163 2.92 9.45 -5.00
N TYR A 164 2.51 9.63 -3.74
CA TYR A 164 3.43 9.83 -2.63
C TYR A 164 4.33 8.59 -2.38
N ASP A 165 3.75 7.40 -2.36
CA ASP A 165 4.53 6.17 -2.22
C ASP A 165 5.51 5.99 -3.40
N THR A 166 5.08 6.28 -4.64
CA THR A 166 5.95 6.24 -5.83
C THR A 166 7.09 7.27 -5.73
N TYR A 167 6.81 8.46 -5.22
CA TYR A 167 7.82 9.48 -4.93
C TYR A 167 8.89 8.96 -3.96
N ASN A 168 8.48 8.35 -2.86
CA ASN A 168 9.43 7.79 -1.88
C ASN A 168 10.21 6.59 -2.43
N ILE A 169 9.60 5.74 -3.25
CA ILE A 169 10.28 4.65 -3.98
C ILE A 169 11.41 5.21 -4.84
N ILE A 170 11.14 6.29 -5.59
CA ILE A 170 12.14 6.95 -6.42
C ILE A 170 13.25 7.57 -5.57
N ARG A 171 12.90 8.25 -4.48
CA ARG A 171 13.88 8.86 -3.56
C ARG A 171 14.75 7.84 -2.85
N ALA A 172 14.22 6.68 -2.55
CA ALA A 172 14.97 5.55 -2.00
C ALA A 172 15.89 4.86 -3.03
N GLY A 173 15.92 5.33 -4.28
CA GLY A 173 16.74 4.76 -5.34
C GLY A 173 16.31 3.35 -5.78
N ALA A 174 15.07 2.94 -5.50
CA ALA A 174 14.58 1.63 -5.88
C ALA A 174 14.43 1.53 -7.40
N CYS A 175 14.88 0.40 -7.96
CA CYS A 175 14.73 0.10 -9.38
C CYS A 175 13.24 -0.12 -9.70
N ILE A 176 12.75 0.58 -10.73
CA ILE A 176 11.38 0.41 -11.25
C ILE A 176 11.44 -0.40 -12.54
N ASN A 177 11.03 -1.66 -12.46
CA ASN A 177 10.94 -2.56 -13.61
C ASN A 177 9.70 -2.19 -14.45
N LEU A 178 9.90 -1.42 -15.53
CA LEU A 178 8.80 -0.93 -16.38
C LEU A 178 8.05 -2.06 -17.09
N GLU A 179 8.69 -3.18 -17.42
CA GLU A 179 7.99 -4.32 -18.03
C GLU A 179 7.01 -4.95 -17.03
N LEU A 180 7.42 -5.06 -15.76
CA LEU A 180 6.54 -5.53 -14.70
C LEU A 180 5.41 -4.53 -14.42
N VAL A 181 5.69 -3.22 -14.46
CA VAL A 181 4.65 -2.17 -14.36
C VAL A 181 3.62 -2.31 -15.49
N LYS A 182 4.06 -2.51 -16.73
CA LYS A 182 3.15 -2.73 -17.89
C LYS A 182 2.27 -3.97 -17.67
N LYS A 183 2.85 -5.08 -17.19
CA LYS A 183 2.08 -6.30 -16.86
C LYS A 183 1.02 -6.01 -15.79
N LYS A 184 1.37 -5.29 -14.71
CA LYS A 184 0.43 -4.93 -13.65
C LYS A 184 -0.65 -3.96 -14.11
N CYS A 185 -0.33 -3.00 -14.97
CA CYS A 185 -1.34 -2.15 -15.62
C CYS A 185 -2.34 -3.01 -16.40
N LYS A 186 -1.86 -3.91 -17.27
CA LYS A 186 -2.71 -4.78 -18.09
C LYS A 186 -3.62 -5.68 -17.24
N SER A 187 -3.09 -6.28 -16.18
CA SER A 187 -3.88 -7.13 -15.27
C SER A 187 -4.97 -6.35 -14.53
N SER A 188 -4.82 -5.04 -14.39
CA SER A 188 -5.82 -4.13 -13.78
C SER A 188 -6.73 -3.46 -14.83
N GLY A 189 -6.73 -3.93 -16.08
CA GLY A 189 -7.53 -3.34 -17.17
C GLY A 189 -7.04 -1.95 -17.62
N ASN A 190 -5.80 -1.60 -17.33
CA ASN A 190 -5.19 -0.33 -17.69
C ASN A 190 -4.03 -0.52 -18.67
N GLU A 191 -3.70 0.56 -19.36
CA GLU A 191 -2.51 0.65 -20.20
C GLU A 191 -1.45 1.52 -19.53
N PHE A 192 -0.18 1.10 -19.62
CA PHE A 192 0.92 1.93 -19.15
C PHE A 192 1.01 3.21 -19.99
N SER A 193 0.92 4.35 -19.32
CA SER A 193 1.06 5.65 -19.98
C SER A 193 1.51 6.70 -18.97
N VAL A 194 2.68 7.28 -19.22
CA VAL A 194 3.17 8.42 -18.43
C VAL A 194 2.16 9.56 -18.42
N MET A 195 1.50 9.81 -19.56
CA MET A 195 0.47 10.86 -19.65
C MET A 195 -0.73 10.58 -18.74
N ARG A 196 -1.12 9.30 -18.56
CA ARG A 196 -2.24 8.93 -17.66
C ARG A 196 -1.92 9.18 -16.20
N MET A 197 -0.67 8.95 -15.77
CA MET A 197 -0.21 9.22 -14.39
C MET A 197 -0.51 10.67 -13.99
N PHE A 198 -0.43 11.61 -14.93
CA PHE A 198 -0.62 13.03 -14.66
C PHE A 198 -1.96 13.59 -15.15
N LYS A 199 -2.81 12.76 -15.79
CA LYS A 199 -4.08 13.21 -16.38
C LYS A 199 -5.02 13.87 -15.37
N LYS A 200 -5.02 13.41 -14.14
CA LYS A 200 -5.88 13.90 -13.06
C LYS A 200 -5.12 14.74 -12.02
N ALA A 201 -3.98 15.33 -12.41
CA ALA A 201 -3.13 16.07 -11.47
C ALA A 201 -3.89 17.17 -10.70
N GLN A 202 -4.82 17.89 -11.34
CA GLN A 202 -5.62 18.91 -10.66
C GLN A 202 -6.54 18.31 -9.59
N THR A 203 -7.19 17.19 -9.87
CA THR A 203 -8.04 16.49 -8.89
C THR A 203 -7.21 15.97 -7.70
N LEU A 204 -6.00 15.47 -7.98
CA LEU A 204 -5.07 15.04 -6.93
C LEU A 204 -4.63 16.23 -6.05
N LYS A 205 -4.33 17.37 -6.66
CA LYS A 205 -3.95 18.59 -5.95
C LYS A 205 -5.05 19.03 -4.98
N ASN A 206 -6.30 19.05 -5.44
CA ASN A 206 -7.43 19.51 -4.62
C ASN A 206 -7.70 18.62 -3.39
N ARG A 207 -7.28 17.36 -3.44
CA ARG A 207 -7.46 16.38 -2.35
C ARG A 207 -6.18 16.11 -1.57
N TRP A 208 -5.06 16.75 -1.97
CA TRP A 208 -3.75 16.37 -1.45
C TRP A 208 -3.66 16.51 0.06
N ASP A 209 -4.00 17.69 0.57
CA ASP A 209 -3.86 17.97 2.00
C ASP A 209 -4.85 17.15 2.83
N GLU A 210 -6.09 16.99 2.38
CA GLU A 210 -7.11 16.17 3.04
C GLU A 210 -6.70 14.70 3.13
N ASP A 211 -6.23 14.12 2.02
CA ASP A 211 -5.88 12.69 1.94
C ASP A 211 -4.50 12.37 2.56
N MET A 212 -3.58 13.33 2.60
CA MET A 212 -2.19 13.08 3.00
C MET A 212 -1.84 13.60 4.40
N ALA A 213 -2.31 14.77 4.81
CA ALA A 213 -1.94 15.36 6.09
C ALA A 213 -2.19 14.42 7.29
N PRO A 214 -3.30 13.66 7.35
CA PRO A 214 -3.51 12.72 8.45
C PRO A 214 -2.49 11.58 8.54
N LEU A 215 -1.81 11.26 7.44
CA LEU A 215 -0.92 10.11 7.32
C LEU A 215 0.56 10.46 7.49
N LEU A 216 0.91 11.73 7.49
CA LEU A 216 2.27 12.24 7.47
C LEU A 216 2.72 12.74 8.84
N ALA A 217 4.02 12.58 9.14
CA ALA A 217 4.66 13.24 10.27
C ALA A 217 4.99 14.71 9.95
N GLU A 218 5.41 14.95 8.71
CA GLU A 218 5.75 16.28 8.18
C GLU A 218 5.03 16.52 6.85
N PRO A 219 4.45 17.70 6.64
CA PRO A 219 3.76 18.01 5.41
C PRO A 219 4.71 18.04 4.20
N ILE A 220 4.23 17.61 3.07
CA ILE A 220 4.93 17.70 1.78
C ILE A 220 4.01 18.29 0.73
N SER A 221 4.53 19.17 -0.10
CA SER A 221 3.72 19.79 -1.14
C SER A 221 3.41 18.81 -2.29
N PHE A 222 2.18 18.89 -2.78
CA PHE A 222 1.79 18.19 -4.02
C PHE A 222 2.76 18.46 -5.17
N GLN A 223 3.22 19.73 -5.29
CA GLN A 223 4.08 20.16 -6.38
C GLN A 223 5.44 19.46 -6.36
N GLU A 224 6.06 19.30 -5.21
CA GLU A 224 7.33 18.58 -5.04
C GLU A 224 7.22 17.13 -5.52
N VAL A 225 6.17 16.45 -5.07
CA VAL A 225 5.92 15.05 -5.44
C VAL A 225 5.73 14.92 -6.95
N ILE A 226 4.85 15.73 -7.55
CA ILE A 226 4.55 15.66 -8.98
C ILE A 226 5.74 16.05 -9.86
N GLN A 227 6.53 17.04 -9.45
CA GLN A 227 7.74 17.42 -10.20
C GLN A 227 8.78 16.28 -10.21
N THR A 228 8.98 15.61 -9.07
CA THR A 228 9.89 14.48 -8.98
C THR A 228 9.44 13.33 -9.89
N LEU A 229 8.15 12.97 -9.85
CA LEU A 229 7.60 11.94 -10.75
C LEU A 229 7.72 12.36 -12.23
N ALA A 230 7.39 13.60 -12.55
CA ALA A 230 7.44 14.12 -13.92
C ALA A 230 8.87 14.08 -14.50
N LYS A 231 9.88 14.38 -13.66
CA LYS A 231 11.30 14.28 -14.06
C LYS A 231 11.70 12.82 -14.25
N HIS A 232 11.39 11.95 -13.28
CA HIS A 232 11.78 10.53 -13.33
C HIS A 232 11.18 9.80 -14.54
N PHE A 233 9.88 9.99 -14.80
CA PHE A 233 9.18 9.36 -15.91
C PHE A 233 9.24 10.15 -17.23
N LYS A 234 10.11 11.14 -17.34
CA LYS A 234 10.37 11.93 -18.56
C LYS A 234 9.08 12.46 -19.21
N LEU A 235 8.22 13.10 -18.43
CA LEU A 235 6.91 13.57 -18.89
C LEU A 235 7.01 14.55 -20.08
N LYS A 236 8.07 15.39 -20.15
CA LYS A 236 8.27 16.33 -21.28
C LYS A 236 8.46 15.56 -22.59
N GLU A 237 9.36 14.58 -22.60
CA GLU A 237 9.62 13.73 -23.76
C GLU A 237 8.36 12.95 -24.21
N ALA A 238 7.61 12.41 -23.24
CA ALA A 238 6.35 11.73 -23.53
C ALA A 238 5.31 12.65 -24.17
N LYS A 239 5.25 13.93 -23.77
CA LYS A 239 4.35 14.94 -24.39
C LYS A 239 4.76 15.28 -25.82
N GLU A 240 6.06 15.47 -26.07
CA GLU A 240 6.60 15.77 -27.40
C GLU A 240 6.34 14.62 -28.37
N HIS A 241 6.60 13.39 -27.95
CA HIS A 241 6.34 12.19 -28.74
C HIS A 241 4.84 12.00 -29.05
N ALA A 242 3.96 12.34 -28.11
CA ALA A 242 2.52 12.30 -28.35
C ALA A 242 2.04 13.36 -29.36
N LYS A 243 2.66 14.55 -29.38
CA LYS A 243 2.37 15.60 -30.35
C LYS A 243 2.83 15.20 -31.75
N SER A 244 4.05 14.67 -31.90
CA SER A 244 4.60 14.21 -33.19
C SER A 244 3.74 13.13 -33.82
N LYS A 245 3.27 12.14 -33.01
CA LYS A 245 2.35 11.09 -33.52
C LYS A 245 0.99 11.62 -33.99
N LYS A 246 0.49 12.71 -33.44
CA LYS A 246 -0.74 13.34 -33.90
C LYS A 246 -0.55 14.10 -35.18
N ALA A 247 0.59 14.80 -35.37
CA ALA A 247 0.92 15.53 -36.57
C ALA A 247 1.12 14.63 -37.80
N VAL A 248 1.59 13.39 -37.62
CA VAL A 248 1.78 12.40 -38.72
C VAL A 248 0.47 11.71 -39.14
N LYS A 249 -0.61 11.82 -38.33
CA LYS A 249 -1.92 11.21 -38.61
C LYS A 249 -2.94 12.19 -39.23
N GLN A 250 -2.57 13.45 -39.38
CA GLN A 250 -3.29 14.49 -40.17
C GLN A 250 -2.62 14.69 -41.53
#